data_fa61e017642a2d0ae4c04d1fe1796104
#
_entry.id   fa61e017642a2d0ae4c04d1fe1796104
#
_cell.length_a   1.000
_cell.length_b   1.000
_cell.length_c   1.000
_cell.angle_alpha   90.00
_cell.angle_beta   90.00
_cell.angle_gamma   90.00
#
_symmetry.space_group_name_H-M   'P 1'
#
loop_
_entity.id
_entity.type
_entity.pdbx_description
1 polymer ?
#
loop_
_entity_poly.entity_id
_entity_poly.type
_entity_poly.pdbx_seq_one_letter_code
_entity_poly.pdbx_strand_id
1 'polypeptide(L)'
;MNKYDIVRKIEEFAPLISQEKWDCSGWGVESPHPEIKDFDPHSRGGYSDTSEVNRILFALTVTDKIVQQAREKNCDMIISHHPLFYVPLDWKDINIYCAHTNLDKAEGGTTDRLIKELGFEKTESYEFVRIVKLEKPITTEELRQKLLKVSPKLRYINNYNIEKIQTIGFCAGSGSEFINETDTDAFVTGDLKFHTALECKQVVFDIGHFESEIFAPKILKEITEIGEEGIIADEKSPFI
;
A
#
# COMPACT_ATOMS: atom_id res chain seq x y z
N MET A 1 -22.73 -5.20 5.71
CA MET A 1 -21.85 -4.59 6.76
C MET A 1 -21.88 -3.09 6.58
N ASN A 2 -21.86 -2.34 7.70
CA ASN A 2 -21.79 -0.88 7.64
C ASN A 2 -20.42 -0.43 7.15
N LYS A 3 -20.34 0.47 6.16
CA LYS A 3 -19.08 0.98 5.59
C LYS A 3 -18.20 1.69 6.66
N TYR A 4 -18.80 2.32 7.63
CA TYR A 4 -18.05 3.00 8.71
C TYR A 4 -17.42 2.03 9.70
N ASP A 5 -18.04 0.85 9.94
CA ASP A 5 -17.42 -0.21 10.74
C ASP A 5 -16.19 -0.78 10.05
N ILE A 6 -16.25 -0.89 8.72
CA ILE A 6 -15.12 -1.34 7.89
C ILE A 6 -13.98 -0.32 7.97
N VAL A 7 -14.29 0.96 7.75
CA VAL A 7 -13.32 2.05 7.82
C VAL A 7 -12.69 2.14 9.22
N ARG A 8 -13.50 2.01 10.27
CA ARG A 8 -13.00 2.03 11.65
C ARG A 8 -11.93 0.94 11.88
N LYS A 9 -12.10 -0.27 11.39
CA LYS A 9 -11.09 -1.33 11.50
C LYS A 9 -9.78 -0.93 10.82
N ILE A 10 -9.86 -0.28 9.65
CA ILE A 10 -8.67 0.22 8.96
C ILE A 10 -8.00 1.31 9.76
N GLU A 11 -8.77 2.27 10.30
CA GLU A 11 -8.24 3.38 11.09
C GLU A 11 -7.73 2.97 12.48
N GLU A 12 -8.25 1.89 13.06
CA GLU A 12 -7.70 1.27 14.27
C GLU A 12 -6.33 0.64 14.02
N PHE A 13 -6.11 0.05 12.84
CA PHE A 13 -4.83 -0.52 12.42
C PHE A 13 -3.84 0.56 11.95
N ALA A 14 -4.30 1.49 11.13
CA ALA A 14 -3.54 2.55 10.49
C ALA A 14 -4.24 3.91 10.69
N PRO A 15 -4.06 4.56 11.85
CA PRO A 15 -4.78 5.80 12.18
C PRO A 15 -4.50 6.93 11.20
N LEU A 16 -5.53 7.65 10.74
CA LEU A 16 -5.38 8.78 9.82
C LEU A 16 -4.45 9.88 10.33
N ILE A 17 -4.34 10.04 11.64
CA ILE A 17 -3.45 11.04 12.25
C ILE A 17 -1.96 10.76 11.95
N SER A 18 -1.60 9.52 11.60
CA SER A 18 -0.24 9.13 11.26
C SER A 18 0.15 9.40 9.81
N GLN A 19 -0.82 9.77 8.95
CA GLN A 19 -0.51 10.09 7.54
C GLN A 19 0.41 11.30 7.41
N GLU A 20 1.13 11.38 6.30
CA GLU A 20 1.90 12.56 5.96
C GLU A 20 1.00 13.78 5.74
N LYS A 21 1.52 14.99 6.03
CA LYS A 21 0.75 16.25 5.91
C LYS A 21 0.28 16.57 4.49
N TRP A 22 0.97 16.05 3.49
CA TRP A 22 0.66 16.21 2.08
C TRP A 22 -0.27 15.12 1.53
N ASP A 23 -0.50 14.06 2.33
CA ASP A 23 -1.29 12.89 1.94
C ASP A 23 -2.80 13.15 2.01
N CYS A 24 -3.56 12.32 1.32
CA CYS A 24 -5.02 12.37 1.23
C CYS A 24 -5.64 11.00 1.53
N SER A 25 -5.15 10.32 2.58
CA SER A 25 -5.81 9.10 3.09
C SER A 25 -7.22 9.41 3.60
N GLY A 26 -8.11 8.44 3.51
CA GLY A 26 -9.50 8.59 3.93
C GLY A 26 -10.49 8.45 2.77
N TRP A 27 -11.65 9.08 2.88
CA TRP A 27 -12.69 9.03 1.85
C TRP A 27 -12.28 9.82 0.60
N GLY A 28 -12.08 9.12 -0.51
CA GLY A 28 -11.95 9.71 -1.85
C GLY A 28 -13.33 9.97 -2.45
N VAL A 29 -14.25 9.01 -2.31
CA VAL A 29 -15.68 9.15 -2.67
C VAL A 29 -16.52 8.54 -1.58
N GLU A 30 -17.42 9.31 -1.03
CA GLU A 30 -18.44 8.82 -0.11
C GLU A 30 -19.81 8.96 -0.78
N SER A 31 -20.25 7.86 -1.40
CA SER A 31 -21.52 7.83 -2.09
C SER A 31 -22.67 7.70 -1.09
N PRO A 32 -23.74 8.51 -1.21
CA PRO A 32 -24.95 8.29 -0.47
C PRO A 32 -25.60 6.97 -0.92
N HIS A 33 -26.25 6.28 0.01
CA HIS A 33 -26.97 5.05 -0.30
C HIS A 33 -28.05 5.31 -1.38
N PRO A 34 -28.20 4.44 -2.39
CA PRO A 34 -29.14 4.64 -3.49
C PRO A 34 -30.61 4.76 -3.07
N GLU A 35 -30.95 4.38 -1.84
CA GLU A 35 -32.33 4.54 -1.29
C GLU A 35 -32.63 5.92 -0.71
N ILE A 36 -31.65 6.82 -0.58
CA ILE A 36 -31.91 8.22 -0.20
C ILE A 36 -32.37 9.00 -1.44
N LYS A 37 -33.47 8.57 -2.06
CA LYS A 37 -34.09 9.30 -3.18
C LYS A 37 -34.84 10.56 -2.74
N ASP A 38 -35.19 10.67 -1.46
CA ASP A 38 -35.96 11.78 -0.88
C ASP A 38 -35.13 12.44 0.23
N PHE A 39 -34.08 13.17 -0.15
CA PHE A 39 -33.37 14.06 0.79
C PHE A 39 -34.33 15.23 1.11
N ASP A 40 -34.98 15.20 2.27
CA ASP A 40 -35.61 16.35 2.86
C ASP A 40 -34.64 17.09 3.75
N PRO A 41 -34.10 18.25 3.31
CA PRO A 41 -33.14 19.03 4.11
C PRO A 41 -33.73 19.59 5.40
N HIS A 42 -35.04 19.46 5.62
CA HIS A 42 -35.75 19.93 6.81
C HIS A 42 -36.16 18.79 7.74
N SER A 43 -35.97 17.53 7.36
CA SER A 43 -36.25 16.41 8.26
C SER A 43 -35.19 16.35 9.35
N ARG A 44 -35.56 16.59 10.60
CA ARG A 44 -34.75 16.36 11.79
C ARG A 44 -34.75 14.88 12.22
N GLY A 45 -35.12 13.99 11.34
CA GLY A 45 -34.99 12.54 11.51
C GLY A 45 -33.54 12.16 11.40
N GLY A 46 -32.98 11.52 12.41
CA GLY A 46 -31.61 11.03 12.36
C GLY A 46 -31.43 10.18 11.11
N TYR A 47 -30.31 10.36 10.43
CA TYR A 47 -29.90 9.49 9.34
C TYR A 47 -29.99 8.05 9.86
N SER A 48 -30.92 7.27 9.33
CA SER A 48 -30.79 5.81 9.48
C SER A 48 -29.51 5.46 8.73
N ASP A 49 -28.53 5.00 9.47
CA ASP A 49 -27.21 4.63 8.96
C ASP A 49 -27.35 3.34 8.12
N THR A 50 -27.91 3.50 6.91
CA THR A 50 -28.21 2.43 5.96
C THR A 50 -27.07 2.20 4.98
N SER A 51 -25.86 2.65 5.29
CA SER A 51 -24.67 2.47 4.47
C SER A 51 -24.18 1.02 4.52
N GLU A 52 -25.04 0.07 4.20
CA GLU A 52 -24.62 -1.32 4.10
C GLU A 52 -23.79 -1.55 2.84
N VAL A 53 -22.66 -2.19 3.02
CA VAL A 53 -21.77 -2.68 1.97
C VAL A 53 -21.83 -4.20 1.99
N ASN A 54 -22.14 -4.81 0.86
CA ASN A 54 -22.21 -6.26 0.72
C ASN A 54 -20.89 -6.83 0.19
N ARG A 55 -20.26 -6.11 -0.75
CA ARG A 55 -19.05 -6.58 -1.41
C ARG A 55 -18.06 -5.45 -1.63
N ILE A 56 -16.76 -5.74 -1.38
CA ILE A 56 -15.67 -4.78 -1.45
C ILE A 56 -14.61 -5.27 -2.43
N LEU A 57 -14.13 -4.37 -3.30
CA LEU A 57 -12.94 -4.58 -4.11
C LEU A 57 -11.73 -3.92 -3.42
N PHE A 58 -10.69 -4.69 -3.15
CA PHE A 58 -9.42 -4.18 -2.62
C PHE A 58 -8.42 -4.01 -3.74
N ALA A 59 -7.85 -2.82 -3.87
CA ALA A 59 -6.96 -2.44 -4.96
C ALA A 59 -5.71 -1.72 -4.45
N LEU A 60 -4.63 -1.75 -5.22
CA LEU A 60 -3.47 -0.89 -4.98
C LEU A 60 -3.79 0.53 -5.44
N THR A 61 -4.25 0.68 -6.69
CA THR A 61 -4.53 1.98 -7.30
C THR A 61 -5.87 1.98 -8.02
N VAL A 62 -6.74 2.94 -7.69
CA VAL A 62 -8.03 3.06 -8.39
C VAL A 62 -7.84 3.69 -9.76
N THR A 63 -8.25 2.97 -10.79
CA THR A 63 -8.25 3.38 -12.20
C THR A 63 -9.62 3.07 -12.81
N ASP A 64 -9.91 3.57 -14.02
CA ASP A 64 -11.16 3.21 -14.74
C ASP A 64 -11.35 1.70 -14.83
N LYS A 65 -10.27 0.94 -15.06
CA LYS A 65 -10.33 -0.52 -15.10
C LYS A 65 -10.71 -1.14 -13.76
N ILE A 66 -10.25 -0.57 -12.65
CA ILE A 66 -10.57 -1.04 -11.30
C ILE A 66 -12.02 -0.72 -10.96
N VAL A 67 -12.50 0.48 -11.29
CA VAL A 67 -13.91 0.84 -11.13
C VAL A 67 -14.81 -0.06 -11.97
N GLN A 68 -14.40 -0.37 -13.21
CA GLN A 68 -15.12 -1.33 -14.06
C GLN A 68 -15.15 -2.72 -13.42
N GLN A 69 -14.03 -3.23 -12.91
CA GLN A 69 -13.99 -4.51 -12.18
C GLN A 69 -14.94 -4.51 -10.97
N ALA A 70 -14.98 -3.42 -10.20
CA ALA A 70 -15.89 -3.29 -9.07
C ALA A 70 -17.36 -3.41 -9.51
N ARG A 71 -17.75 -2.72 -10.57
CA ARG A 71 -19.10 -2.78 -11.13
C ARG A 71 -19.46 -4.17 -11.66
N GLU A 72 -18.54 -4.80 -12.43
CA GLU A 72 -18.73 -6.16 -12.96
C GLU A 72 -18.88 -7.21 -11.85
N LYS A 73 -18.22 -7.01 -10.73
CA LYS A 73 -18.29 -7.89 -9.56
C LYS A 73 -19.37 -7.51 -8.55
N ASN A 74 -20.17 -6.48 -8.85
CA ASN A 74 -21.20 -5.91 -7.99
C ASN A 74 -20.65 -5.53 -6.62
N CYS A 75 -19.51 -4.82 -6.60
CA CYS A 75 -18.94 -4.26 -5.39
C CYS A 75 -19.55 -2.88 -5.10
N ASP A 76 -19.92 -2.67 -3.85
CA ASP A 76 -20.52 -1.41 -3.36
C ASP A 76 -19.44 -0.41 -2.92
N MET A 77 -18.20 -0.91 -2.73
CA MET A 77 -17.08 -0.13 -2.23
C MET A 77 -15.76 -0.60 -2.84
N ILE A 78 -14.85 0.34 -3.03
CA ILE A 78 -13.44 0.07 -3.31
C ILE A 78 -12.63 0.56 -2.11
N ILE A 79 -11.70 -0.26 -1.63
CA ILE A 79 -10.69 0.16 -0.65
C ILE A 79 -9.35 0.05 -1.33
N SER A 80 -8.63 1.19 -1.44
CA SER A 80 -7.34 1.26 -2.12
C SER A 80 -6.22 1.66 -1.18
N HIS A 81 -4.99 1.40 -1.62
CA HIS A 81 -3.80 1.94 -0.98
C HIS A 81 -3.54 3.37 -1.45
N HIS A 82 -3.40 3.58 -2.75
CA HIS A 82 -3.13 4.92 -3.27
C HIS A 82 -4.37 5.82 -3.24
N PRO A 83 -4.21 7.10 -2.83
CA PRO A 83 -5.30 8.06 -2.79
C PRO A 83 -5.68 8.53 -4.20
N LEU A 84 -6.88 9.09 -4.30
CA LEU A 84 -7.34 9.75 -5.53
C LEU A 84 -6.87 11.19 -5.57
N PHE A 85 -6.16 11.58 -6.63
CA PHE A 85 -5.79 12.99 -6.86
C PHE A 85 -6.94 13.79 -7.49
N TYR A 86 -7.88 13.13 -8.15
CA TYR A 86 -9.13 13.69 -8.67
C TYR A 86 -10.18 12.59 -8.77
N VAL A 87 -11.45 12.98 -8.77
CA VAL A 87 -12.57 12.06 -8.86
C VAL A 87 -13.33 12.33 -10.16
N PRO A 88 -13.30 11.41 -11.14
CA PRO A 88 -14.17 11.47 -12.30
C PRO A 88 -15.64 11.48 -11.89
N LEU A 89 -16.48 12.23 -12.65
CA LEU A 89 -17.90 12.40 -12.32
C LEU A 89 -18.67 11.07 -12.31
N ASP A 90 -18.28 10.14 -13.15
CA ASP A 90 -18.87 8.80 -13.29
C ASP A 90 -18.44 7.80 -12.21
N TRP A 91 -17.53 8.20 -11.28
CA TRP A 91 -17.14 7.37 -10.12
C TRP A 91 -17.94 7.70 -8.85
N LYS A 92 -18.78 8.73 -8.88
CA LYS A 92 -19.51 9.20 -7.69
C LYS A 92 -20.59 8.23 -7.17
N ASP A 93 -20.88 7.18 -7.90
CA ASP A 93 -21.84 6.14 -7.56
C ASP A 93 -21.26 5.00 -6.71
N ILE A 94 -19.95 4.98 -6.52
CA ILE A 94 -19.26 3.94 -5.74
C ILE A 94 -18.50 4.57 -4.58
N ASN A 95 -18.51 3.91 -3.42
CA ASN A 95 -17.72 4.34 -2.29
C ASN A 95 -16.23 4.01 -2.53
N ILE A 96 -15.34 4.98 -2.30
CA ILE A 96 -13.89 4.76 -2.42
C ILE A 96 -13.21 5.32 -1.18
N TYR A 97 -12.50 4.45 -0.47
CA TYR A 97 -11.71 4.78 0.71
C TYR A 97 -10.25 4.38 0.49
N CYS A 98 -9.30 5.16 0.97
CA CYS A 98 -7.89 4.81 0.87
C CYS A 98 -7.15 4.86 2.22
N ALA A 99 -6.14 3.98 2.36
CA ALA A 99 -5.16 4.01 3.43
C ALA A 99 -3.78 3.93 2.79
N HIS A 100 -3.08 5.06 2.77
CA HIS A 100 -1.82 5.27 2.07
C HIS A 100 -0.65 5.38 3.05
N THR A 101 -0.10 6.57 3.26
CA THR A 101 1.08 6.73 4.13
C THR A 101 0.83 6.34 5.58
N ASN A 102 -0.41 6.40 6.05
CA ASN A 102 -0.79 5.85 7.35
C ASN A 102 -0.65 4.33 7.41
N LEU A 103 -0.97 3.60 6.31
CA LEU A 103 -0.75 2.15 6.21
C LEU A 103 0.74 1.83 6.10
N ASP A 104 1.51 2.63 5.37
CA ASP A 104 2.96 2.43 5.23
C ASP A 104 3.69 2.55 6.56
N LYS A 105 3.26 3.50 7.42
CA LYS A 105 3.83 3.70 8.75
C LYS A 105 3.36 2.67 9.78
N ALA A 106 2.21 2.05 9.56
CA ALA A 106 1.63 1.12 10.52
C ALA A 106 2.52 -0.11 10.72
N GLU A 107 2.53 -0.61 11.96
CA GLU A 107 3.10 -1.93 12.27
C GLU A 107 2.32 -3.02 11.53
N GLY A 108 2.99 -3.86 10.77
CA GLY A 108 2.35 -4.83 9.88
C GLY A 108 1.87 -4.26 8.55
N GLY A 109 2.19 -3.00 8.23
CA GLY A 109 1.84 -2.33 6.98
C GLY A 109 2.65 -2.82 5.77
N THR A 110 2.70 -1.97 4.72
CA THR A 110 3.24 -2.35 3.40
C THR A 110 4.67 -2.88 3.44
N THR A 111 5.59 -2.14 4.07
CA THR A 111 7.01 -2.56 4.18
C THR A 111 7.18 -3.80 5.04
N ASP A 112 6.46 -3.91 6.16
CA ASP A 112 6.48 -5.12 6.99
C ASP A 112 6.00 -6.35 6.23
N ARG A 113 4.96 -6.18 5.42
CA ARG A 113 4.43 -7.25 4.58
C ARG A 113 5.40 -7.70 3.53
N LEU A 114 6.06 -6.77 2.83
CA LEU A 114 7.11 -7.07 1.86
C LEU A 114 8.23 -7.91 2.49
N ILE A 115 8.72 -7.50 3.66
CA ILE A 115 9.76 -8.23 4.41
C ILE A 115 9.33 -9.67 4.71
N LYS A 116 8.08 -9.84 5.17
CA LYS A 116 7.50 -11.16 5.49
C LYS A 116 7.38 -12.05 4.24
N GLU A 117 6.93 -11.51 3.10
CA GLU A 117 6.81 -12.24 1.84
C GLU A 117 8.18 -12.67 1.28
N LEU A 118 9.24 -11.92 1.58
CA LEU A 118 10.63 -12.27 1.26
C LEU A 118 11.25 -13.28 2.23
N GLY A 119 10.54 -13.64 3.31
CA GLY A 119 11.00 -14.59 4.33
C GLY A 119 12.06 -14.00 5.24
N PHE A 120 11.99 -12.71 5.54
CA PHE A 120 12.81 -12.03 6.53
C PHE A 120 11.99 -11.65 7.76
N GLU A 121 12.70 -11.32 8.84
CA GLU A 121 12.13 -10.78 10.08
C GLU A 121 12.72 -9.38 10.33
N LYS A 122 11.83 -8.43 10.57
CA LYS A 122 12.20 -7.06 10.92
C LYS A 122 12.80 -6.99 12.31
N THR A 123 13.86 -6.21 12.47
CA THR A 123 14.51 -5.96 13.77
C THR A 123 14.23 -4.56 14.32
N GLU A 124 14.11 -3.57 13.44
CA GLU A 124 13.92 -2.17 13.83
C GLU A 124 12.97 -1.47 12.85
N SER A 125 12.30 -0.41 13.33
CA SER A 125 11.39 0.44 12.53
C SER A 125 11.76 1.91 12.74
N TYR A 126 11.80 2.67 11.65
CA TYR A 126 11.99 4.11 11.65
C TYR A 126 11.15 4.74 10.54
N GLU A 127 10.14 5.53 10.88
CA GLU A 127 9.19 6.13 9.95
C GLU A 127 8.66 5.10 8.93
N PHE A 128 9.00 5.21 7.65
CA PHE A 128 8.65 4.28 6.59
C PHE A 128 9.62 3.11 6.45
N VAL A 129 10.81 3.23 7.04
CA VAL A 129 11.88 2.25 6.90
C VAL A 129 11.76 1.14 7.93
N ARG A 130 11.98 -0.08 7.48
CA ARG A 130 12.16 -1.25 8.33
C ARG A 130 13.55 -1.82 8.12
N ILE A 131 14.22 -2.18 9.20
CA ILE A 131 15.57 -2.74 9.14
C ILE A 131 15.51 -4.23 9.48
N VAL A 132 16.20 -5.02 8.68
CA VAL A 132 16.43 -6.44 8.88
C VAL A 132 17.91 -6.63 9.19
N LYS A 133 18.23 -7.23 10.35
CA LYS A 133 19.58 -7.63 10.71
C LYS A 133 19.67 -9.15 10.63
N LEU A 134 20.47 -9.65 9.71
CA LEU A 134 20.64 -11.07 9.49
C LEU A 134 21.54 -11.67 10.56
N GLU A 135 21.24 -12.90 11.02
CA GLU A 135 22.14 -13.65 11.92
C GLU A 135 23.48 -13.97 11.26
N LYS A 136 23.45 -14.28 9.97
CA LYS A 136 24.63 -14.54 9.13
C LYS A 136 24.58 -13.68 7.88
N PRO A 137 25.70 -13.05 7.49
CA PRO A 137 25.75 -12.31 6.25
C PRO A 137 25.40 -13.19 5.04
N ILE A 138 24.67 -12.61 4.09
CA ILE A 138 24.43 -13.20 2.77
C ILE A 138 25.19 -12.42 1.70
N THR A 139 25.36 -13.00 0.53
CA THR A 139 25.93 -12.28 -0.59
C THR A 139 24.92 -11.35 -1.27
N THR A 140 25.41 -10.34 -1.99
CA THR A 140 24.56 -9.46 -2.83
C THR A 140 23.73 -10.28 -3.82
N GLU A 141 24.31 -11.35 -4.39
CA GLU A 141 23.57 -12.20 -5.33
C GLU A 141 22.50 -13.04 -4.65
N GLU A 142 22.74 -13.57 -3.44
CA GLU A 142 21.69 -14.27 -2.67
C GLU A 142 20.51 -13.37 -2.34
N LEU A 143 20.76 -12.11 -1.96
CA LEU A 143 19.68 -11.14 -1.75
C LEU A 143 18.95 -10.88 -3.07
N ARG A 144 19.68 -10.64 -4.15
CA ARG A 144 19.11 -10.45 -5.48
C ARG A 144 18.17 -11.60 -5.88
N GLN A 145 18.59 -12.85 -5.68
CA GLN A 145 17.78 -14.03 -6.02
C GLN A 145 16.49 -14.13 -5.17
N LYS A 146 16.51 -13.67 -3.92
CA LYS A 146 15.29 -13.57 -3.11
C LYS A 146 14.33 -12.51 -3.68
N LEU A 147 14.86 -11.33 -4.02
CA LEU A 147 14.07 -10.20 -4.54
C LEU A 147 13.47 -10.49 -5.92
N LEU A 148 14.14 -11.27 -6.77
CA LEU A 148 13.62 -11.69 -8.08
C LEU A 148 12.31 -12.50 -8.00
N LYS A 149 11.99 -13.09 -6.85
CA LYS A 149 10.70 -13.79 -6.63
C LYS A 149 9.52 -12.82 -6.57
N VAL A 150 9.75 -11.59 -6.12
CA VAL A 150 8.75 -10.52 -6.03
C VAL A 150 8.82 -9.62 -7.25
N SER A 151 10.02 -9.27 -7.68
CA SER A 151 10.25 -8.39 -8.84
C SER A 151 11.21 -9.02 -9.85
N PRO A 152 10.68 -9.74 -10.86
CA PRO A 152 11.52 -10.37 -11.89
C PRO A 152 12.35 -9.41 -12.72
N LYS A 153 12.00 -8.12 -12.73
CA LYS A 153 12.65 -7.07 -13.53
C LYS A 153 13.38 -6.03 -12.67
N LEU A 154 13.70 -6.37 -11.43
CA LEU A 154 14.41 -5.47 -10.52
C LEU A 154 15.69 -4.93 -11.17
N ARG A 155 16.02 -3.68 -10.81
CA ARG A 155 17.32 -3.06 -11.09
C ARG A 155 18.08 -2.95 -9.79
N TYR A 156 19.41 -2.92 -9.85
CA TYR A 156 20.21 -2.65 -8.65
C TYR A 156 21.52 -1.94 -9.00
N ILE A 157 22.08 -1.31 -8.02
CA ILE A 157 23.40 -0.66 -8.08
C ILE A 157 24.24 -1.12 -6.91
N ASN A 158 25.54 -1.18 -7.14
CA ASN A 158 26.55 -1.52 -6.14
C ASN A 158 27.84 -0.74 -6.45
N ASN A 159 27.83 0.55 -6.12
CA ASN A 159 28.91 1.47 -6.47
C ASN A 159 30.25 1.13 -5.78
N TYR A 160 30.20 0.43 -4.65
CA TYR A 160 31.36 0.14 -3.81
C TYR A 160 31.75 -1.34 -3.78
N ASN A 161 31.16 -2.17 -4.65
CA ASN A 161 31.42 -3.61 -4.75
C ASN A 161 31.22 -4.35 -3.41
N ILE A 162 30.14 -4.05 -2.71
CA ILE A 162 29.78 -4.74 -1.48
C ILE A 162 29.39 -6.17 -1.81
N GLU A 163 30.11 -7.13 -1.26
CA GLU A 163 29.88 -8.56 -1.50
C GLU A 163 29.01 -9.21 -0.43
N LYS A 164 29.08 -8.72 0.81
CA LYS A 164 28.39 -9.30 1.98
C LYS A 164 27.44 -8.29 2.58
N ILE A 165 26.22 -8.74 2.85
CA ILE A 165 25.12 -7.96 3.40
C ILE A 165 24.69 -8.61 4.71
N GLN A 166 24.71 -7.86 5.80
CA GLN A 166 24.22 -8.28 7.10
C GLN A 166 23.02 -7.44 7.55
N THR A 167 22.95 -6.18 7.09
CA THR A 167 21.86 -5.27 7.40
C THR A 167 21.18 -4.81 6.12
N ILE A 168 19.85 -4.82 6.13
CA ILE A 168 19.03 -4.44 4.97
C ILE A 168 17.97 -3.45 5.42
N GLY A 169 17.95 -2.25 4.81
CA GLY A 169 16.85 -1.32 4.91
C GLY A 169 15.79 -1.65 3.87
N PHE A 170 14.54 -1.56 4.24
CA PHE A 170 13.38 -1.73 3.35
C PHE A 170 12.47 -0.52 3.45
N CYS A 171 11.99 -0.05 2.30
CA CYS A 171 10.93 0.93 2.20
C CYS A 171 10.10 0.60 0.96
N ALA A 172 8.87 0.14 1.13
CA ALA A 172 7.95 -0.08 0.02
C ALA A 172 7.61 1.27 -0.66
N GLY A 173 7.24 1.24 -1.93
CA GLY A 173 6.97 2.45 -2.69
C GLY A 173 8.22 3.26 -3.00
N SER A 174 8.15 4.59 -2.90
CA SER A 174 9.22 5.52 -3.26
C SER A 174 10.09 5.91 -2.05
N GLY A 175 11.05 5.08 -1.69
CA GLY A 175 11.93 5.27 -0.52
C GLY A 175 13.31 5.86 -0.82
N SER A 176 13.54 6.47 -1.98
CA SER A 176 14.86 7.00 -2.38
C SER A 176 15.45 8.01 -1.40
N GLU A 177 14.65 8.77 -0.69
CA GLU A 177 15.08 9.79 0.27
C GLU A 177 15.65 9.20 1.55
N PHE A 178 15.22 8.00 1.94
CA PHE A 178 15.66 7.35 3.17
C PHE A 178 16.97 6.57 3.03
N ILE A 179 17.44 6.34 1.80
CA ILE A 179 18.66 5.54 1.54
C ILE A 179 19.88 6.11 2.29
N ASN A 180 20.10 7.42 2.18
CA ASN A 180 21.24 8.08 2.80
C ASN A 180 21.05 8.38 4.30
N GLU A 181 19.84 8.18 4.82
CA GLU A 181 19.49 8.39 6.22
C GLU A 181 19.66 7.12 7.07
N THR A 182 19.87 5.98 6.40
CA THR A 182 20.04 4.67 7.05
C THR A 182 21.45 4.13 6.90
N ASP A 183 21.99 3.58 7.97
CA ASP A 183 23.30 2.92 7.97
C ASP A 183 23.10 1.40 7.84
N THR A 184 22.90 0.94 6.59
CA THR A 184 22.70 -0.47 6.24
C THR A 184 23.59 -0.87 5.08
N ASP A 185 23.91 -2.17 4.95
CA ASP A 185 24.74 -2.68 3.84
C ASP A 185 23.97 -2.65 2.51
N ALA A 186 22.67 -2.90 2.57
CA ALA A 186 21.78 -2.86 1.41
C ALA A 186 20.49 -2.10 1.71
N PHE A 187 19.84 -1.58 0.66
CA PHE A 187 18.52 -0.96 0.74
C PHE A 187 17.61 -1.48 -0.40
N VAL A 188 16.35 -1.76 -0.07
CA VAL A 188 15.36 -2.28 -1.01
C VAL A 188 14.17 -1.32 -1.05
N THR A 189 13.85 -0.81 -2.23
CA THR A 189 12.75 0.15 -2.44
C THR A 189 12.23 0.10 -3.87
N GLY A 190 11.23 0.91 -4.21
CA GLY A 190 10.86 1.27 -5.57
C GLY A 190 11.31 2.70 -5.93
N ASP A 191 11.09 3.09 -7.19
CA ASP A 191 11.28 4.46 -7.70
C ASP A 191 12.64 5.08 -7.38
N LEU A 192 13.72 4.34 -7.59
CA LEU A 192 15.07 4.82 -7.30
C LEU A 192 15.43 6.03 -8.19
N LYS A 193 15.65 7.19 -7.55
CA LYS A 193 16.05 8.43 -8.21
C LYS A 193 17.48 8.33 -8.74
N PHE A 194 17.73 8.86 -9.94
CA PHE A 194 19.03 8.79 -10.62
C PHE A 194 20.20 9.36 -9.78
N HIS A 195 20.01 10.53 -9.19
CA HIS A 195 21.09 11.16 -8.38
C HIS A 195 21.37 10.35 -7.11
N THR A 196 20.35 9.85 -6.43
CA THR A 196 20.52 8.96 -5.28
C THR A 196 21.30 7.70 -5.70
N ALA A 197 20.98 7.12 -6.86
CA ALA A 197 21.68 5.97 -7.40
C ALA A 197 23.19 6.21 -7.61
N LEU A 198 23.59 7.43 -8.02
CA LEU A 198 25.00 7.78 -8.20
C LEU A 198 25.76 7.95 -6.88
N GLU A 199 25.09 8.41 -5.83
CA GLU A 199 25.74 8.88 -4.60
C GLU A 199 25.67 7.87 -3.46
N CYS A 200 24.74 6.89 -3.51
CA CYS A 200 24.55 5.95 -2.42
C CYS A 200 25.75 5.04 -2.22
N LYS A 201 26.02 4.73 -0.95
CA LYS A 201 27.12 3.86 -0.52
C LYS A 201 26.69 2.40 -0.36
N GLN A 202 25.42 2.17 -0.15
CA GLN A 202 24.80 0.85 0.01
C GLN A 202 24.62 0.14 -1.33
N VAL A 203 24.39 -1.16 -1.29
CA VAL A 203 23.77 -1.86 -2.43
C VAL A 203 22.28 -1.51 -2.46
N VAL A 204 21.80 -0.86 -3.51
CA VAL A 204 20.39 -0.49 -3.59
C VAL A 204 19.69 -1.30 -4.66
N PHE A 205 18.60 -1.94 -4.27
CA PHE A 205 17.69 -2.68 -5.15
C PHE A 205 16.42 -1.87 -5.38
N ASP A 206 16.20 -1.49 -6.62
CA ASP A 206 14.94 -0.94 -7.10
C ASP A 206 14.08 -2.10 -7.61
N ILE A 207 13.13 -2.52 -6.78
CA ILE A 207 12.23 -3.64 -7.09
C ILE A 207 10.93 -3.19 -7.77
N GLY A 208 10.79 -1.88 -8.04
CA GLY A 208 9.59 -1.27 -8.59
C GLY A 208 8.56 -0.90 -7.52
N HIS A 209 7.87 0.20 -7.75
CA HIS A 209 6.83 0.71 -6.85
C HIS A 209 5.70 -0.31 -6.70
N PHE A 210 5.13 -0.73 -7.83
CA PHE A 210 4.03 -1.70 -7.87
C PHE A 210 4.39 -3.01 -7.15
N GLU A 211 5.54 -3.58 -7.47
CA GLU A 211 6.00 -4.86 -6.95
C GLU A 211 6.27 -4.81 -5.43
N SER A 212 6.68 -3.64 -4.92
CA SER A 212 6.92 -3.46 -3.48
C SER A 212 5.64 -3.32 -2.66
N GLU A 213 4.54 -2.86 -3.26
CA GLU A 213 3.28 -2.52 -2.57
C GLU A 213 2.08 -3.38 -2.97
N ILE A 214 2.19 -4.27 -3.95
CA ILE A 214 1.05 -5.09 -4.42
C ILE A 214 0.44 -5.97 -3.32
N PHE A 215 1.07 -6.08 -2.19
CA PHE A 215 0.54 -6.75 -1.01
C PHE A 215 -0.45 -5.91 -0.20
N ALA A 216 -0.53 -4.58 -0.42
CA ALA A 216 -1.41 -3.69 0.32
C ALA A 216 -2.91 -4.08 0.22
N PRO A 217 -3.47 -4.46 -0.94
CA PRO A 217 -4.86 -4.92 -1.04
C PRO A 217 -5.14 -6.13 -0.14
N LYS A 218 -4.17 -7.03 0.01
CA LYS A 218 -4.30 -8.21 0.88
C LYS A 218 -4.28 -7.83 2.35
N ILE A 219 -3.42 -6.89 2.75
CA ILE A 219 -3.39 -6.35 4.11
C ILE A 219 -4.74 -5.72 4.45
N LEU A 220 -5.25 -4.84 3.60
CA LEU A 220 -6.52 -4.15 3.79
C LEU A 220 -7.70 -5.14 3.90
N LYS A 221 -7.71 -6.20 3.07
CA LYS A 221 -8.71 -7.26 3.18
C LYS A 221 -8.60 -8.00 4.51
N GLU A 222 -7.40 -8.36 4.95
CA GLU A 222 -7.16 -9.06 6.23
C GLU A 222 -7.63 -8.21 7.42
N ILE A 223 -7.35 -6.91 7.44
CA ILE A 223 -7.77 -5.97 8.49
C ILE A 223 -9.29 -5.89 8.60
N THR A 224 -9.98 -5.84 7.47
CA THR A 224 -11.45 -5.68 7.45
C THR A 224 -12.19 -6.95 7.86
N GLU A 225 -11.55 -8.12 7.80
CA GLU A 225 -12.13 -9.43 8.12
C GLU A 225 -13.41 -9.76 7.34
N ILE A 226 -13.57 -9.15 6.15
CA ILE A 226 -14.79 -9.28 5.35
C ILE A 226 -15.00 -10.68 4.76
N GLY A 227 -13.99 -11.54 4.76
CA GLY A 227 -14.11 -12.91 4.26
C GLY A 227 -14.24 -12.99 2.73
N GLU A 228 -15.19 -13.81 2.26
CA GLU A 228 -15.38 -14.08 0.81
C GLU A 228 -15.96 -12.91 0.03
N GLU A 229 -16.66 -12.00 0.70
CA GLU A 229 -17.21 -10.80 0.06
C GLU A 229 -16.14 -9.74 -0.25
N GLY A 230 -14.94 -9.91 0.28
CA GLY A 230 -13.77 -9.12 -0.08
C GLY A 230 -13.05 -9.73 -1.28
N ILE A 231 -12.95 -8.97 -2.37
CA ILE A 231 -12.30 -9.38 -3.62
C ILE A 231 -11.03 -8.57 -3.80
N ILE A 232 -9.91 -9.22 -4.09
CA ILE A 232 -8.69 -8.51 -4.50
C ILE A 232 -8.78 -8.22 -6.00
N ALA A 233 -8.49 -6.99 -6.40
CA ALA A 233 -8.49 -6.56 -7.79
C ALA A 233 -7.40 -7.28 -8.61
N ASP A 234 -7.69 -7.50 -9.89
CA ASP A 234 -6.68 -7.95 -10.86
C ASP A 234 -5.93 -6.72 -11.38
N GLU A 235 -4.73 -6.49 -10.84
CA GLU A 235 -3.87 -5.38 -11.18
C GLU A 235 -2.54 -5.89 -11.72
N LYS A 236 -1.94 -5.09 -12.59
CA LYS A 236 -0.64 -5.40 -13.19
C LYS A 236 0.21 -4.15 -13.19
N SER A 237 1.53 -4.35 -13.01
CA SER A 237 2.50 -3.28 -13.20
C SER A 237 2.30 -2.61 -14.57
N PRO A 238 2.31 -1.25 -14.62
CA PRO A 238 2.27 -0.54 -15.91
C PRO A 238 3.58 -0.70 -16.72
N PHE A 239 4.65 -1.17 -16.06
CA PHE A 239 5.95 -1.39 -16.71
C PHE A 239 6.04 -2.79 -17.30
N ILE A 240 6.51 -2.88 -18.55
CA ILE A 240 6.60 -4.11 -19.34
C ILE A 240 8.00 -4.71 -19.26
#